data_1e9715f0c831967e770e9daffd91e894
#
_entry.id   1e9715f0c831967e770e9daffd91e894
#
_cell.length_a   1.000
_cell.length_b   1.000
_cell.length_c   1.000
_cell.angle_alpha   90.00
_cell.angle_beta   90.00
_cell.angle_gamma   90.00
#
_symmetry.space_group_name_H-M   'P 1'
#
loop_
_entity.id
_entity.type
_entity.pdbx_description
1 polymer ?
#
loop_
_entity_poly.entity_id
_entity_poly.type
_entity_poly.pdbx_seq_one_letter_code
_entity_poly.pdbx_strand_id
1 'polypeptide(L)'
;MMKTVRTATLEIAYEESGPAAGRPVILLHGFPDDVHAYDGVAPLLAKAGCRVLVPYLRGYGPTRFRDPKTPRSGQQAALGRDLIDFMDALGLERAILAGYDWGGRAACVVAALWPERAAGLVSVGGYNIQDIAAAGKPASPEIEYRRWYQWYFHTERGRAGLAANRHPLCRLLWELWSPNYRFDEPTYERSAASFDNPDFVEVVIHSYRHRYGLVPGDPVLEPIEAALANQPPIRVPTISLQGECDGVSPPGRIGCDAHHFTGPYQSRTIPVAGHFLPREAPEAVAQAVNELG
;
A
#
# COMPACT_ATOMS: atom_id res chain seq x y z
N MET A 1 15.67 -6.39 -11.70
CA MET A 1 16.62 -5.27 -11.98
C MET A 1 15.89 -3.96 -11.76
N MET A 2 16.48 -3.05 -10.98
CA MET A 2 15.88 -1.73 -10.70
C MET A 2 15.88 -0.85 -11.95
N LYS A 3 14.74 -0.23 -12.23
CA LYS A 3 14.50 0.69 -13.35
C LYS A 3 13.85 1.97 -12.83
N THR A 4 13.76 2.98 -13.66
CA THR A 4 13.01 4.22 -13.37
C THR A 4 12.09 4.58 -14.52
N VAL A 5 10.97 5.22 -14.21
CA VAL A 5 10.05 5.79 -15.18
C VAL A 5 9.60 7.17 -14.72
N ARG A 6 9.44 8.09 -15.66
CA ARG A 6 9.00 9.47 -15.36
C ARG A 6 7.51 9.60 -15.63
N THR A 7 6.81 10.09 -14.61
CA THR A 7 5.40 10.52 -14.70
C THR A 7 5.32 12.05 -14.69
N ALA A 8 4.12 12.60 -14.65
CA ALA A 8 3.95 14.04 -14.49
C ALA A 8 4.52 14.54 -13.15
N THR A 9 4.33 13.79 -12.07
CA THR A 9 4.64 14.19 -10.69
C THR A 9 5.95 13.60 -10.18
N LEU A 10 6.23 12.33 -10.50
CA LEU A 10 7.33 11.57 -9.92
C LEU A 10 8.28 11.01 -10.98
N GLU A 11 9.52 10.81 -10.58
CA GLU A 11 10.40 9.79 -11.17
C GLU A 11 10.30 8.57 -10.26
N ILE A 12 9.60 7.53 -10.73
CA ILE A 12 9.31 6.33 -9.95
C ILE A 12 10.36 5.27 -10.21
N ALA A 13 11.06 4.85 -9.16
CA ALA A 13 11.92 3.68 -9.20
C ALA A 13 11.07 2.41 -9.00
N TYR A 14 11.41 1.35 -9.71
CA TYR A 14 10.70 0.07 -9.60
C TYR A 14 11.60 -1.11 -9.93
N GLU A 15 11.25 -2.26 -9.40
CA GLU A 15 11.83 -3.52 -9.81
C GLU A 15 10.96 -4.21 -10.85
N GLU A 16 11.58 -4.88 -11.81
CA GLU A 16 10.89 -5.64 -12.84
C GLU A 16 11.50 -7.03 -12.98
N SER A 17 10.63 -8.04 -13.02
CA SER A 17 11.01 -9.44 -13.22
C SER A 17 9.99 -10.18 -14.09
N GLY A 18 10.40 -11.36 -14.59
CA GLY A 18 9.61 -12.15 -15.52
C GLY A 18 9.69 -11.70 -16.97
N PRO A 19 8.97 -12.36 -17.89
CA PRO A 19 9.00 -12.08 -19.32
C PRO A 19 8.32 -10.74 -19.64
N ALA A 20 8.93 -9.92 -20.49
CA ALA A 20 8.40 -8.61 -20.88
C ALA A 20 7.00 -8.67 -21.53
N ALA A 21 6.70 -9.75 -22.25
CA ALA A 21 5.39 -10.01 -22.86
C ALA A 21 4.43 -10.77 -21.93
N GLY A 22 4.83 -11.01 -20.67
CA GLY A 22 4.00 -11.69 -19.68
C GLY A 22 2.81 -10.83 -19.25
N ARG A 23 1.82 -11.48 -18.62
CA ARG A 23 0.67 -10.79 -18.03
C ARG A 23 1.16 -9.79 -16.95
N PRO A 24 0.78 -8.50 -17.07
CA PRO A 24 1.24 -7.49 -16.12
C PRO A 24 0.64 -7.69 -14.73
N VAL A 25 1.50 -7.69 -13.72
CA VAL A 25 1.14 -7.71 -12.29
C VAL A 25 1.91 -6.59 -11.60
N ILE A 26 1.20 -5.73 -10.87
CA ILE A 26 1.80 -4.65 -10.09
C ILE A 26 1.63 -4.99 -8.60
N LEU A 27 2.76 -5.06 -7.89
CA LEU A 27 2.83 -5.37 -6.46
C LEU A 27 3.17 -4.11 -5.68
N LEU A 28 2.33 -3.72 -4.74
CA LEU A 28 2.37 -2.42 -4.07
C LEU A 28 2.58 -2.58 -2.57
N HIS A 29 3.73 -2.10 -2.08
CA HIS A 29 4.07 -2.15 -0.66
C HIS A 29 3.31 -1.12 0.18
N GLY A 30 3.40 -1.24 1.51
CA GLY A 30 2.81 -0.32 2.46
C GLY A 30 3.83 0.42 3.33
N PHE A 31 3.33 1.16 4.32
CA PHE A 31 4.11 1.78 5.38
C PHE A 31 4.24 0.79 6.56
N PRO A 32 5.37 0.70 7.21
CA PRO A 32 6.70 1.16 6.83
C PRO A 32 7.52 0.01 6.20
N ASP A 33 7.34 -0.20 4.91
CA ASP A 33 8.03 -1.24 4.15
C ASP A 33 8.41 -0.70 2.76
N ASP A 34 8.95 -1.55 1.89
CA ASP A 34 9.36 -1.18 0.54
C ASP A 34 9.17 -2.35 -0.46
N VAL A 35 9.78 -2.25 -1.63
CA VAL A 35 9.67 -3.27 -2.69
C VAL A 35 10.12 -4.65 -2.24
N HIS A 36 11.03 -4.74 -1.27
CA HIS A 36 11.53 -6.01 -0.71
C HIS A 36 10.48 -6.81 0.06
N ALA A 37 9.31 -6.23 0.34
CA ALA A 37 8.14 -6.96 0.81
C ALA A 37 7.77 -8.11 -0.14
N TYR A 38 8.12 -7.97 -1.42
CA TYR A 38 7.73 -8.90 -2.47
C TYR A 38 8.87 -9.79 -2.97
N ASP A 39 10.02 -9.82 -2.27
CA ASP A 39 11.16 -10.67 -2.65
C ASP A 39 10.79 -12.17 -2.75
N GLY A 40 9.82 -12.62 -1.93
CA GLY A 40 9.29 -13.99 -2.00
C GLY A 40 8.20 -14.17 -3.06
N VAL A 41 7.40 -13.15 -3.33
CA VAL A 41 6.24 -13.23 -4.24
C VAL A 41 6.64 -13.08 -5.71
N ALA A 42 7.49 -12.08 -6.01
CA ALA A 42 7.82 -11.72 -7.39
C ALA A 42 8.46 -12.86 -8.18
N PRO A 43 9.41 -13.67 -7.62
CA PRO A 43 9.95 -14.82 -8.33
C PRO A 43 8.91 -15.91 -8.64
N LEU A 44 7.93 -16.13 -7.75
CA LEU A 44 6.86 -17.12 -7.96
C LEU A 44 5.99 -16.73 -9.15
N LEU A 45 5.60 -15.45 -9.23
CA LEU A 45 4.79 -14.91 -10.33
C LEU A 45 5.58 -14.84 -11.64
N ALA A 46 6.85 -14.46 -11.58
CA ALA A 46 7.73 -14.47 -12.76
C ALA A 46 7.89 -15.88 -13.36
N LYS A 47 8.05 -16.89 -12.49
CA LYS A 47 8.08 -18.32 -12.90
C LYS A 47 6.76 -18.77 -13.50
N ALA A 48 5.62 -18.19 -13.08
CA ALA A 48 4.29 -18.43 -13.66
C ALA A 48 4.05 -17.65 -14.96
N GLY A 49 5.06 -16.95 -15.50
CA GLY A 49 4.96 -16.24 -16.78
C GLY A 49 4.41 -14.81 -16.67
N CYS A 50 4.27 -14.25 -15.46
CA CYS A 50 3.84 -12.88 -15.27
C CYS A 50 5.00 -11.89 -15.50
N ARG A 51 4.69 -10.71 -16.04
CA ARG A 51 5.54 -9.53 -15.98
C ARG A 51 5.26 -8.81 -14.67
N VAL A 52 6.16 -8.93 -13.72
CA VAL A 52 5.99 -8.42 -12.34
C VAL A 52 6.70 -7.08 -12.19
N LEU A 53 5.97 -6.10 -11.70
CA LEU A 53 6.40 -4.72 -11.51
C LEU A 53 6.18 -4.34 -10.04
N VAL A 54 7.24 -3.89 -9.37
CA VAL A 54 7.18 -3.54 -7.93
C VAL A 54 7.71 -2.13 -7.76
N PRO A 55 6.85 -1.08 -7.83
CA PRO A 55 7.28 0.30 -7.68
C PRO A 55 7.52 0.67 -6.22
N TYR A 56 8.54 1.52 -5.98
CA TYR A 56 8.66 2.27 -4.74
C TYR A 56 7.61 3.37 -4.71
N LEU A 57 6.80 3.39 -3.67
CA LEU A 57 5.79 4.44 -3.48
C LEU A 57 6.44 5.82 -3.29
N ARG A 58 5.64 6.90 -3.42
CA ARG A 58 6.07 8.26 -3.10
C ARG A 58 6.67 8.35 -1.70
N GLY A 59 7.82 9.01 -1.57
CA GLY A 59 8.53 9.12 -0.30
C GLY A 59 9.37 7.91 0.09
N TYR A 60 9.55 6.92 -0.79
CA TYR A 60 10.33 5.71 -0.51
C TYR A 60 11.47 5.49 -1.49
N GLY A 61 12.56 4.90 -1.00
CA GLY A 61 13.69 4.45 -1.78
C GLY A 61 14.19 5.51 -2.77
N PRO A 62 14.46 5.12 -4.03
CA PRO A 62 14.94 6.05 -5.06
C PRO A 62 13.84 6.90 -5.73
N THR A 63 12.54 6.67 -5.47
CA THR A 63 11.45 7.48 -6.05
C THR A 63 11.58 8.94 -5.60
N ARG A 64 11.43 9.89 -6.54
CA ARG A 64 11.62 11.34 -6.29
C ARG A 64 10.49 12.16 -6.89
N PHE A 65 10.11 13.23 -6.20
CA PHE A 65 9.28 14.28 -6.78
C PHE A 65 10.09 15.06 -7.82
N ARG A 66 9.49 15.31 -8.98
CA ARG A 66 10.16 16.00 -10.10
C ARG A 66 10.22 17.51 -9.89
N ASP A 67 9.23 18.08 -9.21
CA ASP A 67 9.19 19.48 -8.86
C ASP A 67 9.27 19.64 -7.33
N PRO A 68 10.24 20.40 -6.80
CA PRO A 68 10.35 20.68 -5.38
C PRO A 68 9.13 21.40 -4.78
N LYS A 69 8.32 22.06 -5.62
CA LYS A 69 7.08 22.74 -5.20
C LYS A 69 5.88 21.82 -5.08
N THR A 70 5.94 20.61 -5.63
CA THR A 70 4.82 19.64 -5.49
C THR A 70 4.59 19.31 -4.02
N PRO A 71 3.36 19.39 -3.50
CA PRO A 71 3.05 19.01 -2.13
C PRO A 71 3.47 17.55 -1.84
N ARG A 72 4.12 17.32 -0.69
CA ARG A 72 4.47 15.97 -0.23
C ARG A 72 3.24 15.28 0.35
N SER A 73 2.18 15.27 -0.45
CA SER A 73 0.92 14.66 -0.07
C SER A 73 1.02 13.13 0.00
N GLY A 74 0.58 12.55 1.12
CA GLY A 74 0.41 11.11 1.32
C GLY A 74 -1.07 10.71 1.32
N GLN A 75 -1.96 11.52 0.73
CA GLN A 75 -3.40 11.23 0.65
C GLN A 75 -3.68 10.03 -0.26
N GLN A 76 -4.80 9.37 -0.05
CA GLN A 76 -5.17 8.18 -0.82
C GLN A 76 -5.35 8.44 -2.32
N ALA A 77 -5.89 9.59 -2.69
CA ALA A 77 -6.00 10.01 -4.08
C ALA A 77 -4.64 10.11 -4.77
N ALA A 78 -3.61 10.57 -4.04
CA ALA A 78 -2.26 10.67 -4.56
C ALA A 78 -1.64 9.30 -4.83
N LEU A 79 -1.86 8.32 -3.94
CA LEU A 79 -1.37 6.95 -4.12
C LEU A 79 -2.03 6.28 -5.34
N GLY A 80 -3.35 6.45 -5.50
CA GLY A 80 -4.07 5.93 -6.66
C GLY A 80 -3.65 6.62 -7.96
N ARG A 81 -3.46 7.94 -7.93
CA ARG A 81 -3.00 8.69 -9.11
C ARG A 81 -1.60 8.29 -9.54
N ASP A 82 -0.67 8.12 -8.61
CA ASP A 82 0.67 7.64 -8.92
C ASP A 82 0.65 6.27 -9.60
N LEU A 83 -0.25 5.37 -9.17
CA LEU A 83 -0.38 4.05 -9.79
C LEU A 83 -0.90 4.15 -11.23
N ILE A 84 -1.89 5.00 -11.50
CA ILE A 84 -2.36 5.26 -12.87
C ILE A 84 -1.24 5.88 -13.71
N ASP A 85 -0.57 6.90 -13.21
CA ASP A 85 0.53 7.56 -13.92
C ASP A 85 1.71 6.60 -14.20
N PHE A 86 1.99 5.68 -13.27
CA PHE A 86 2.97 4.61 -13.46
C PHE A 86 2.57 3.65 -14.58
N MET A 87 1.31 3.23 -14.59
CA MET A 87 0.78 2.37 -15.66
C MET A 87 0.83 3.05 -17.02
N ASP A 88 0.43 4.34 -17.09
CA ASP A 88 0.45 5.13 -18.32
C ASP A 88 1.88 5.31 -18.86
N ALA A 89 2.83 5.63 -18.00
CA ALA A 89 4.23 5.83 -18.36
C ALA A 89 4.91 4.54 -18.88
N LEU A 90 4.38 3.36 -18.50
CA LEU A 90 4.84 2.06 -18.97
C LEU A 90 4.02 1.50 -20.13
N GLY A 91 3.01 2.23 -20.60
CA GLY A 91 2.09 1.77 -21.65
C GLY A 91 1.25 0.55 -21.25
N LEU A 92 0.94 0.42 -19.95
CA LEU A 92 0.13 -0.68 -19.43
C LEU A 92 -1.35 -0.27 -19.45
N GLU A 93 -2.11 -0.81 -20.36
CA GLU A 93 -3.56 -0.56 -20.43
C GLU A 93 -4.28 -1.17 -19.21
N ARG A 94 -3.87 -2.38 -18.81
CA ARG A 94 -4.51 -3.14 -17.74
C ARG A 94 -3.50 -4.04 -17.03
N ALA A 95 -3.64 -4.22 -15.71
CA ALA A 95 -2.81 -5.12 -14.90
C ALA A 95 -3.61 -5.78 -13.77
N ILE A 96 -3.13 -6.90 -13.22
CA ILE A 96 -3.55 -7.37 -11.91
C ILE A 96 -2.85 -6.50 -10.88
N LEU A 97 -3.62 -5.95 -9.94
CA LEU A 97 -3.11 -5.11 -8.87
C LEU A 97 -3.12 -5.91 -7.56
N ALA A 98 -1.99 -5.95 -6.88
CA ALA A 98 -1.88 -6.59 -5.57
C ALA A 98 -1.18 -5.64 -4.60
N GLY A 99 -1.75 -5.47 -3.41
CA GLY A 99 -1.15 -4.55 -2.43
C GLY A 99 -1.66 -4.76 -1.02
N TYR A 100 -0.89 -4.24 -0.07
CA TYR A 100 -1.25 -4.20 1.34
C TYR A 100 -1.02 -2.79 1.89
N ASP A 101 -1.69 -2.44 2.97
CA ASP A 101 -1.60 -1.13 3.64
C ASP A 101 -1.75 0.03 2.64
N TRP A 102 -0.74 0.93 2.48
CA TRP A 102 -0.79 2.02 1.50
C TRP A 102 -0.85 1.51 0.05
N GLY A 103 -0.15 0.42 -0.25
CA GLY A 103 -0.22 -0.21 -1.56
C GLY A 103 -1.59 -0.84 -1.83
N GLY A 104 -2.19 -1.46 -0.81
CA GLY A 104 -3.58 -1.93 -0.87
C GLY A 104 -4.56 -0.79 -1.11
N ARG A 105 -4.31 0.37 -0.52
CA ARG A 105 -5.10 1.58 -0.75
C ARG A 105 -4.99 2.08 -2.18
N ALA A 106 -3.76 2.21 -2.71
CA ALA A 106 -3.55 2.59 -4.10
C ALA A 106 -4.29 1.66 -5.07
N ALA A 107 -4.17 0.34 -4.84
CA ALA A 107 -4.83 -0.68 -5.65
C ALA A 107 -6.37 -0.59 -5.58
N CYS A 108 -6.93 -0.42 -4.38
CA CYS A 108 -8.38 -0.25 -4.18
C CYS A 108 -8.90 1.03 -4.86
N VAL A 109 -8.16 2.14 -4.74
CA VAL A 109 -8.53 3.41 -5.41
C VAL A 109 -8.61 3.23 -6.91
N VAL A 110 -7.60 2.60 -7.52
CA VAL A 110 -7.62 2.33 -8.97
C VAL A 110 -8.74 1.37 -9.35
N ALA A 111 -8.90 0.27 -8.63
CA ALA A 111 -9.96 -0.71 -8.90
C ALA A 111 -11.39 -0.14 -8.77
N ALA A 112 -11.58 0.87 -7.91
CA ALA A 112 -12.88 1.51 -7.71
C ALA A 112 -13.16 2.61 -8.74
N LEU A 113 -12.18 3.48 -9.06
CA LEU A 113 -12.38 4.65 -9.90
C LEU A 113 -12.02 4.43 -11.37
N TRP A 114 -11.14 3.49 -11.67
CA TRP A 114 -10.70 3.11 -13.03
C TRP A 114 -10.73 1.58 -13.21
N PRO A 115 -11.91 0.95 -13.07
CA PRO A 115 -12.03 -0.51 -13.07
C PRO A 115 -11.52 -1.15 -14.38
N GLU A 116 -11.54 -0.42 -15.50
CA GLU A 116 -11.00 -0.89 -16.78
C GLU A 116 -9.48 -1.09 -16.74
N ARG A 117 -8.77 -0.42 -15.81
CA ARG A 117 -7.31 -0.52 -15.65
C ARG A 117 -6.91 -1.73 -14.79
N ALA A 118 -7.83 -2.31 -14.01
CA ALA A 118 -7.57 -3.44 -13.13
C ALA A 118 -8.17 -4.73 -13.71
N ALA A 119 -7.31 -5.70 -14.05
CA ALA A 119 -7.73 -7.03 -14.49
C ALA A 119 -8.29 -7.87 -13.33
N GLY A 120 -7.78 -7.60 -12.12
CA GLY A 120 -8.19 -8.18 -10.87
C GLY A 120 -7.47 -7.47 -9.72
N LEU A 121 -7.96 -7.68 -8.51
CA LEU A 121 -7.42 -7.07 -7.30
C LEU A 121 -7.11 -8.14 -6.25
N VAL A 122 -5.87 -8.17 -5.75
CA VAL A 122 -5.53 -8.84 -4.49
C VAL A 122 -5.31 -7.76 -3.44
N SER A 123 -6.26 -7.63 -2.51
CA SER A 123 -6.17 -6.63 -1.45
C SER A 123 -5.91 -7.29 -0.09
N VAL A 124 -4.76 -7.02 0.50
CA VAL A 124 -4.51 -7.40 1.89
C VAL A 124 -5.13 -6.37 2.82
N GLY A 125 -6.02 -6.84 3.70
CA GLY A 125 -6.78 -6.00 4.62
C GLY A 125 -8.14 -5.52 4.08
N GLY A 126 -8.64 -6.09 2.96
CA GLY A 126 -9.99 -5.84 2.46
C GLY A 126 -10.14 -4.54 1.68
N TYR A 127 -11.22 -3.79 1.93
CA TYR A 127 -11.49 -2.50 1.32
C TYR A 127 -10.65 -1.41 2.00
N ASN A 128 -9.61 -0.95 1.31
CA ASN A 128 -8.61 -0.05 1.89
C ASN A 128 -8.87 1.45 1.61
N ILE A 129 -9.98 1.81 0.94
CA ILE A 129 -10.37 3.22 0.77
C ILE A 129 -10.84 3.77 2.10
N GLN A 130 -10.30 4.91 2.50
CA GLN A 130 -10.55 5.52 3.79
C GLN A 130 -11.85 6.32 3.79
N ASP A 131 -12.67 6.12 4.80
CA ASP A 131 -13.78 7.02 5.13
C ASP A 131 -13.26 8.14 6.05
N ILE A 132 -12.77 9.21 5.44
CA ILE A 132 -12.22 10.37 6.16
C ILE A 132 -13.32 11.08 6.96
N ALA A 133 -14.54 11.12 6.46
CA ALA A 133 -15.66 11.75 7.16
C ALA A 133 -16.01 11.02 8.48
N ALA A 134 -15.84 9.69 8.50
CA ALA A 134 -16.06 8.90 9.71
C ALA A 134 -14.85 8.85 10.66
N ALA A 135 -13.68 9.36 10.23
CA ALA A 135 -12.43 9.25 11.00
C ALA A 135 -12.46 9.95 12.37
N GLY A 136 -13.36 10.93 12.56
CA GLY A 136 -13.57 11.60 13.85
C GLY A 136 -14.31 10.77 14.90
N LYS A 137 -14.88 9.59 14.54
CA LYS A 137 -15.54 8.70 15.47
C LYS A 137 -14.52 7.83 16.19
N PRO A 138 -14.49 7.82 17.55
CA PRO A 138 -13.55 6.98 18.26
C PRO A 138 -13.85 5.49 18.04
N ALA A 139 -12.80 4.69 17.93
CA ALA A 139 -12.89 3.24 17.90
C ALA A 139 -12.88 2.67 19.34
N SER A 140 -12.86 1.34 19.50
CA SER A 140 -12.65 0.74 20.82
C SER A 140 -11.26 1.05 21.36
N PRO A 141 -11.07 1.08 22.69
CA PRO A 141 -9.76 1.36 23.31
C PRO A 141 -8.63 0.47 22.79
N GLU A 142 -8.91 -0.78 22.47
CA GLU A 142 -7.92 -1.72 21.90
C GLU A 142 -7.49 -1.30 20.50
N ILE A 143 -8.42 -0.84 19.67
CA ILE A 143 -8.12 -0.35 18.31
C ILE A 143 -7.34 0.96 18.39
N GLU A 144 -7.71 1.87 19.29
CA GLU A 144 -6.99 3.12 19.52
C GLU A 144 -5.56 2.84 19.99
N TYR A 145 -5.38 1.89 20.91
CA TYR A 145 -4.06 1.45 21.36
C TYR A 145 -3.20 0.90 20.20
N ARG A 146 -3.77 0.08 19.30
CA ARG A 146 -3.05 -0.44 18.13
C ARG A 146 -2.63 0.67 17.16
N ARG A 147 -3.39 1.77 17.14
CA ARG A 147 -3.18 2.93 16.27
C ARG A 147 -2.40 4.07 16.94
N TRP A 148 -1.76 3.84 18.11
CA TRP A 148 -1.06 4.86 18.88
C TRP A 148 -0.11 5.73 18.04
N TYR A 149 0.59 5.13 17.06
CA TYR A 149 1.52 5.81 16.18
C TYR A 149 0.84 6.86 15.30
N GLN A 150 -0.43 6.66 14.92
CA GLN A 150 -1.20 7.62 14.13
C GLN A 150 -1.42 8.90 14.96
N TRP A 151 -1.80 8.76 16.22
CA TRP A 151 -1.94 9.88 17.16
C TRP A 151 -0.61 10.58 17.42
N TYR A 152 0.46 9.82 17.52
CA TYR A 152 1.81 10.36 17.65
C TYR A 152 2.16 11.23 16.43
N PHE A 153 1.89 10.79 15.22
CA PHE A 153 2.14 11.53 13.98
C PHE A 153 1.25 12.76 13.77
N HIS A 154 0.14 12.88 14.49
CA HIS A 154 -0.65 14.12 14.48
C HIS A 154 0.07 15.30 15.11
N THR A 155 1.05 15.06 15.97
CA THR A 155 1.77 16.09 16.73
C THR A 155 3.10 16.47 16.07
N GLU A 156 3.60 17.69 16.37
CA GLU A 156 4.96 18.08 15.96
C GLU A 156 6.03 17.23 16.65
N ARG A 157 5.77 16.77 17.87
CA ARG A 157 6.64 15.80 18.55
C ARG A 157 6.75 14.50 17.77
N GLY A 158 5.66 14.01 17.23
CA GLY A 158 5.65 12.78 16.41
C GLY A 158 6.39 12.97 15.09
N ARG A 159 6.23 14.12 14.44
CA ARG A 159 6.99 14.47 13.23
C ARG A 159 8.51 14.51 13.52
N ALA A 160 8.91 15.21 14.56
CA ALA A 160 10.32 15.26 14.98
C ALA A 160 10.84 13.88 15.39
N GLY A 161 10.02 13.09 16.07
CA GLY A 161 10.36 11.72 16.49
C GLY A 161 10.57 10.77 15.30
N LEU A 162 9.71 10.84 14.28
CA LEU A 162 9.89 10.08 13.03
C LEU A 162 11.17 10.53 12.31
N ALA A 163 11.43 11.82 12.21
CA ALA A 163 12.62 12.36 11.56
C ALA A 163 13.92 11.90 12.25
N ALA A 164 13.94 11.91 13.58
CA ALA A 164 15.12 11.55 14.38
C ALA A 164 15.34 10.04 14.49
N ASN A 165 14.26 9.25 14.53
CA ASN A 165 14.29 7.83 14.88
C ASN A 165 13.57 6.94 13.84
N ARG A 166 13.61 7.29 12.56
CA ARG A 166 12.82 6.58 11.53
C ARG A 166 13.08 5.07 11.51
N HIS A 167 14.33 4.64 11.53
CA HIS A 167 14.69 3.22 11.51
C HIS A 167 14.19 2.49 12.78
N PRO A 168 14.58 2.88 14.00
CA PRO A 168 14.10 2.16 15.20
C PRO A 168 12.59 2.24 15.38
N LEU A 169 11.94 3.35 14.99
CA LEU A 169 10.48 3.45 15.06
C LEU A 169 9.79 2.50 14.07
N CYS A 170 10.24 2.47 12.83
CA CYS A 170 9.68 1.57 11.83
C CYS A 170 9.93 0.10 12.19
N ARG A 171 11.10 -0.23 12.78
CA ARG A 171 11.38 -1.57 13.29
C ARG A 171 10.40 -1.98 14.40
N LEU A 172 10.15 -1.09 15.36
CA LEU A 172 9.16 -1.33 16.41
C LEU A 172 7.78 -1.62 15.81
N LEU A 173 7.39 -0.90 14.76
CA LEU A 173 6.12 -1.15 14.07
C LEU A 173 6.12 -2.53 13.39
N TRP A 174 7.22 -2.96 12.78
CA TRP A 174 7.31 -4.32 12.21
C TRP A 174 7.07 -5.39 13.28
N GLU A 175 7.72 -5.27 14.44
CA GLU A 175 7.59 -6.21 15.56
C GLU A 175 6.17 -6.24 16.13
N LEU A 176 5.53 -5.08 16.25
CA LEU A 176 4.18 -4.96 16.79
C LEU A 176 3.09 -5.43 15.82
N TRP A 177 3.30 -5.20 14.51
CA TRP A 177 2.27 -5.47 13.51
C TRP A 177 2.29 -6.90 12.97
N SER A 178 3.46 -7.55 13.06
CA SER A 178 3.63 -8.97 12.71
C SER A 178 4.35 -9.72 13.83
N PRO A 179 3.68 -9.96 14.96
CA PRO A 179 4.32 -10.48 16.17
C PRO A 179 4.92 -11.89 16.01
N ASN A 180 4.47 -12.63 15.01
CA ASN A 180 4.98 -13.99 14.71
C ASN A 180 6.09 -13.98 13.64
N TYR A 181 6.27 -12.87 12.91
CA TYR A 181 7.29 -12.76 11.88
C TYR A 181 8.68 -12.62 12.50
N ARG A 182 9.55 -13.57 12.19
CA ARG A 182 10.95 -13.54 12.63
C ARG A 182 11.81 -13.11 11.44
N PHE A 183 12.28 -11.90 11.48
CA PHE A 183 13.21 -11.34 10.49
C PHE A 183 14.59 -11.13 11.11
N ASP A 184 15.63 -11.27 10.31
CA ASP A 184 17.00 -10.93 10.68
C ASP A 184 17.32 -9.46 10.41
N GLU A 185 18.42 -8.98 10.96
CA GLU A 185 18.89 -7.61 10.78
C GLU A 185 19.09 -7.24 9.30
N PRO A 186 19.77 -8.05 8.47
CA PRO A 186 19.94 -7.74 7.05
C PRO A 186 18.62 -7.59 6.29
N THR A 187 17.59 -8.35 6.62
CA THR A 187 16.25 -8.23 6.01
C THR A 187 15.62 -6.89 6.34
N TYR A 188 15.68 -6.46 7.60
CA TYR A 188 15.15 -5.18 8.02
C TYR A 188 15.93 -4.01 7.41
N GLU A 189 17.25 -3.99 7.56
CA GLU A 189 18.12 -2.90 7.09
C GLU A 189 18.01 -2.66 5.58
N ARG A 190 17.81 -3.70 4.80
CA ARG A 190 17.59 -3.58 3.35
C ARG A 190 16.34 -2.77 3.03
N SER A 191 15.24 -2.98 3.72
CA SER A 191 14.02 -2.18 3.55
C SER A 191 14.12 -0.82 4.23
N ALA A 192 14.78 -0.74 5.40
CA ALA A 192 14.94 0.49 6.15
C ALA A 192 15.72 1.57 5.37
N ALA A 193 16.63 1.17 4.48
CA ALA A 193 17.32 2.08 3.57
C ALA A 193 16.34 2.92 2.70
N SER A 194 15.15 2.41 2.42
CA SER A 194 14.12 3.15 1.68
C SER A 194 13.51 4.31 2.48
N PHE A 195 13.59 4.27 3.79
CA PHE A 195 13.08 5.32 4.69
C PHE A 195 14.01 6.54 4.73
N ASP A 196 15.23 6.43 4.19
CA ASP A 196 16.17 7.55 4.05
C ASP A 196 15.85 8.46 2.86
N ASN A 197 14.77 8.17 2.13
CA ASN A 197 14.25 9.08 1.13
C ASN A 197 13.98 10.46 1.77
N PRO A 198 14.43 11.56 1.17
CA PRO A 198 14.29 12.90 1.76
C PRO A 198 12.83 13.34 1.97
N ASP A 199 11.90 12.77 1.21
CA ASP A 199 10.47 13.11 1.27
C ASP A 199 9.69 12.17 2.22
N PHE A 200 10.32 11.11 2.77
CA PHE A 200 9.66 10.07 3.57
C PHE A 200 8.86 10.65 4.74
N VAL A 201 9.51 11.46 5.57
CA VAL A 201 8.89 12.03 6.77
C VAL A 201 7.67 12.87 6.41
N GLU A 202 7.80 13.77 5.44
CA GLU A 202 6.71 14.67 5.07
C GLU A 202 5.52 13.91 4.47
N VAL A 203 5.77 12.93 3.60
CA VAL A 203 4.71 12.10 3.00
C VAL A 203 4.01 11.26 4.07
N VAL A 204 4.75 10.65 5.01
CA VAL A 204 4.18 9.86 6.11
C VAL A 204 3.33 10.72 7.03
N ILE A 205 3.86 11.83 7.52
CA ILE A 205 3.14 12.74 8.41
C ILE A 205 1.89 13.29 7.74
N HIS A 206 1.99 13.72 6.49
CA HIS A 206 0.83 14.19 5.74
C HIS A 206 -0.24 13.11 5.62
N SER A 207 0.13 11.87 5.27
CA SER A 207 -0.81 10.76 5.13
C SER A 207 -1.62 10.53 6.42
N TYR A 208 -0.94 10.49 7.57
CA TYR A 208 -1.61 10.25 8.85
C TYR A 208 -2.41 11.45 9.37
N ARG A 209 -2.06 12.66 9.01
CA ARG A 209 -2.85 13.86 9.33
C ARG A 209 -4.05 14.02 8.40
N HIS A 210 -3.86 13.82 7.10
CA HIS A 210 -4.91 13.99 6.11
C HIS A 210 -6.07 13.01 6.32
N ARG A 211 -5.79 11.74 6.61
CA ARG A 211 -6.83 10.71 6.81
C ARG A 211 -7.77 10.96 8.00
N TYR A 212 -7.39 11.90 8.87
CA TYR A 212 -8.22 12.37 9.99
C TYR A 212 -8.71 13.82 9.81
N GLY A 213 -8.56 14.39 8.61
CA GLY A 213 -9.01 15.73 8.31
C GLY A 213 -8.24 16.85 9.00
N LEU A 214 -7.01 16.57 9.51
CA LEU A 214 -6.21 17.54 10.25
C LEU A 214 -5.41 18.50 9.36
N VAL A 215 -5.19 18.11 8.11
CA VAL A 215 -4.51 18.93 7.09
C VAL A 215 -5.22 18.79 5.74
N PRO A 216 -5.20 19.83 4.90
CA PRO A 216 -5.74 19.73 3.54
C PRO A 216 -4.92 18.79 2.67
N GLY A 217 -5.56 18.19 1.66
CA GLY A 217 -4.89 17.45 0.60
C GLY A 217 -4.26 18.39 -0.46
N ASP A 218 -3.65 17.79 -1.47
CA ASP A 218 -3.24 18.48 -2.68
C ASP A 218 -4.50 18.88 -3.47
N PRO A 219 -4.74 20.19 -3.71
CA PRO A 219 -5.95 20.66 -4.40
C PRO A 219 -6.16 20.08 -5.80
N VAL A 220 -5.09 19.69 -6.49
CA VAL A 220 -5.17 19.04 -7.82
C VAL A 220 -5.87 17.68 -7.75
N LEU A 221 -5.81 17.03 -6.59
CA LEU A 221 -6.38 15.70 -6.36
C LEU A 221 -7.76 15.74 -5.69
N GLU A 222 -8.28 16.92 -5.39
CA GLU A 222 -9.60 17.09 -4.75
C GLU A 222 -10.75 16.37 -5.50
N PRO A 223 -10.82 16.39 -6.84
CA PRO A 223 -11.87 15.64 -7.54
C PRO A 223 -11.82 14.12 -7.29
N ILE A 224 -10.62 13.56 -7.09
CA ILE A 224 -10.44 12.13 -6.76
C ILE A 224 -10.85 11.88 -5.31
N GLU A 225 -10.42 12.72 -4.36
CA GLU A 225 -10.83 12.60 -2.95
C GLU A 225 -12.34 12.71 -2.79
N ALA A 226 -12.99 13.67 -3.50
CA ALA A 226 -14.44 13.82 -3.48
C ALA A 226 -15.18 12.57 -4.01
N ALA A 227 -14.63 11.92 -5.05
CA ALA A 227 -15.16 10.66 -5.54
C ALA A 227 -15.00 9.53 -4.51
N LEU A 228 -13.83 9.46 -3.83
CA LEU A 228 -13.54 8.46 -2.80
C LEU A 228 -14.37 8.65 -1.52
N ALA A 229 -14.75 9.88 -1.19
CA ALA A 229 -15.62 10.19 -0.05
C ALA A 229 -16.99 9.48 -0.13
N ASN A 230 -17.44 9.13 -1.34
CA ASN A 230 -18.67 8.35 -1.55
C ASN A 230 -18.48 6.84 -1.35
N GLN A 231 -17.30 6.39 -0.91
CA GLN A 231 -16.98 4.97 -0.69
C GLN A 231 -17.34 4.10 -1.91
N PRO A 232 -16.80 4.40 -3.12
CA PRO A 232 -17.21 3.76 -4.36
C PRO A 232 -16.96 2.25 -4.33
N PRO A 233 -17.91 1.43 -4.85
CA PRO A 233 -17.77 -0.01 -4.86
C PRO A 233 -16.68 -0.48 -5.84
N ILE A 234 -16.01 -1.58 -5.47
CA ILE A 234 -15.07 -2.28 -6.34
C ILE A 234 -15.82 -3.38 -7.12
N ARG A 235 -15.72 -3.32 -8.44
CA ARG A 235 -16.47 -4.20 -9.35
C ARG A 235 -15.60 -5.26 -10.02
N VAL A 236 -14.29 -5.12 -9.96
CA VAL A 236 -13.35 -6.07 -10.55
C VAL A 236 -13.26 -7.35 -9.70
N PRO A 237 -12.93 -8.51 -10.31
CA PRO A 237 -12.67 -9.72 -9.53
C PRO A 237 -11.64 -9.46 -8.42
N THR A 238 -12.00 -9.79 -7.19
CA THR A 238 -11.19 -9.46 -6.02
C THR A 238 -11.00 -10.66 -5.09
N ILE A 239 -9.76 -10.87 -4.68
CA ILE A 239 -9.41 -11.76 -3.57
C ILE A 239 -8.84 -10.91 -2.43
N SER A 240 -9.54 -10.88 -1.30
CA SER A 240 -9.07 -10.25 -0.08
C SER A 240 -8.30 -11.26 0.77
N LEU A 241 -7.11 -10.89 1.21
CA LEU A 241 -6.29 -11.67 2.13
C LEU A 241 -6.18 -10.94 3.47
N GLN A 242 -6.21 -11.67 4.58
CA GLN A 242 -6.04 -11.12 5.92
C GLN A 242 -5.13 -12.03 6.75
N GLY A 243 -4.10 -11.46 7.37
CA GLY A 243 -3.31 -12.16 8.38
C GLY A 243 -4.11 -12.37 9.67
N GLU A 244 -4.13 -13.59 10.18
CA GLU A 244 -4.84 -13.92 11.43
C GLU A 244 -4.28 -13.17 12.64
N CYS A 245 -2.97 -12.89 12.63
CA CYS A 245 -2.24 -12.23 13.70
C CYS A 245 -1.87 -10.77 13.38
N ASP A 246 -2.60 -10.10 12.47
CA ASP A 246 -2.34 -8.70 12.12
C ASP A 246 -2.49 -7.79 13.34
N GLY A 247 -1.38 -7.15 13.73
CA GLY A 247 -1.31 -6.25 14.88
C GLY A 247 -1.98 -4.89 14.65
N VAL A 248 -2.29 -4.53 13.41
CA VAL A 248 -2.99 -3.27 13.04
C VAL A 248 -4.48 -3.50 12.89
N SER A 249 -4.86 -4.55 12.17
CA SER A 249 -6.25 -4.88 11.86
C SER A 249 -6.60 -6.25 12.46
N PRO A 250 -7.27 -6.29 13.60
CA PRO A 250 -7.59 -7.55 14.25
C PRO A 250 -8.49 -8.44 13.39
N PRO A 251 -8.37 -9.78 13.52
CA PRO A 251 -8.99 -10.77 12.64
C PRO A 251 -10.53 -10.77 12.57
N GLY A 252 -11.22 -10.13 13.47
CA GLY A 252 -12.70 -10.04 13.47
C GLY A 252 -13.32 -9.15 12.38
N ARG A 253 -12.51 -8.53 11.51
CA ARG A 253 -12.99 -7.64 10.43
C ARG A 253 -13.10 -8.30 9.07
N ILE A 254 -12.72 -9.57 8.95
CA ILE A 254 -12.78 -10.30 7.68
C ILE A 254 -14.23 -10.36 7.18
N GLY A 255 -14.43 -9.85 5.96
CA GLY A 255 -15.75 -9.81 5.33
C GLY A 255 -16.70 -8.73 5.82
N CYS A 256 -16.36 -7.93 6.85
CA CYS A 256 -17.20 -6.80 7.28
C CYS A 256 -17.34 -5.74 6.18
N ASP A 257 -16.39 -5.64 5.28
CA ASP A 257 -16.33 -4.72 4.14
C ASP A 257 -16.76 -5.38 2.82
N ALA A 258 -17.29 -6.62 2.86
CA ALA A 258 -17.73 -7.37 1.67
C ALA A 258 -18.79 -6.60 0.85
N HIS A 259 -19.57 -5.75 1.49
CA HIS A 259 -20.60 -4.91 0.84
C HIS A 259 -20.02 -3.86 -0.12
N HIS A 260 -18.75 -3.53 -0.01
CA HIS A 260 -18.05 -2.65 -0.95
C HIS A 260 -17.61 -3.36 -2.24
N PHE A 261 -17.63 -4.70 -2.27
CA PHE A 261 -17.27 -5.48 -3.44
C PHE A 261 -18.53 -5.97 -4.14
N THR A 262 -18.83 -5.40 -5.31
CA THR A 262 -20.04 -5.74 -6.08
C THR A 262 -19.73 -6.63 -7.29
N GLY A 263 -18.47 -6.93 -7.57
CA GLY A 263 -18.01 -7.96 -8.50
C GLY A 263 -17.75 -9.30 -7.81
N PRO A 264 -17.14 -10.27 -8.52
CA PRO A 264 -16.71 -11.52 -7.91
C PRO A 264 -15.74 -11.26 -6.74
N TYR A 265 -16.09 -11.75 -5.56
CA TYR A 265 -15.33 -11.48 -4.33
C TYR A 265 -15.11 -12.75 -3.51
N GLN A 266 -13.88 -12.92 -3.05
CA GLN A 266 -13.50 -13.96 -2.11
C GLN A 266 -12.62 -13.37 -1.00
N SER A 267 -12.83 -13.83 0.23
CA SER A 267 -12.03 -13.46 1.40
C SER A 267 -11.36 -14.68 2.00
N ARG A 268 -10.07 -14.56 2.37
CA ARG A 268 -9.27 -15.64 2.95
C ARG A 268 -8.49 -15.15 4.15
N THR A 269 -8.53 -15.90 5.24
CA THR A 269 -7.63 -15.72 6.39
C THR A 269 -6.38 -16.57 6.20
N ILE A 270 -5.22 -15.98 6.43
CA ILE A 270 -3.94 -16.67 6.39
C ILE A 270 -3.49 -16.92 7.84
N PRO A 271 -3.45 -18.19 8.28
CA PRO A 271 -3.08 -18.52 9.65
C PRO A 271 -1.69 -18.02 10.00
N VAL A 272 -1.51 -17.64 11.27
CA VAL A 272 -0.22 -17.23 11.87
C VAL A 272 0.36 -15.93 11.31
N ALA A 273 0.06 -15.56 10.07
CA ALA A 273 0.58 -14.35 9.43
C ALA A 273 0.05 -13.08 10.07
N GLY A 274 0.89 -12.04 10.12
CA GLY A 274 0.56 -10.71 10.61
C GLY A 274 0.26 -9.73 9.47
N HIS A 275 0.71 -8.49 9.65
CA HIS A 275 0.45 -7.38 8.75
C HIS A 275 1.25 -7.43 7.45
N PHE A 276 2.52 -7.87 7.53
CA PHE A 276 3.42 -7.95 6.38
C PHE A 276 3.22 -9.25 5.59
N LEU A 277 1.97 -9.52 5.21
CA LEU A 277 1.55 -10.76 4.60
C LEU A 277 2.40 -11.19 3.39
N PRO A 278 2.85 -10.29 2.47
CA PRO A 278 3.70 -10.70 1.36
C PRO A 278 5.05 -11.29 1.80
N ARG A 279 5.55 -10.88 2.98
CA ARG A 279 6.78 -11.44 3.57
C ARG A 279 6.53 -12.76 4.29
N GLU A 280 5.39 -12.84 4.95
CA GLU A 280 5.05 -13.94 5.87
C GLU A 280 4.41 -15.13 5.17
N ALA A 281 3.70 -14.90 4.07
CA ALA A 281 3.00 -15.93 3.29
C ALA A 281 3.04 -15.62 1.78
N PRO A 282 4.24 -15.55 1.17
CA PRO A 282 4.40 -15.17 -0.24
C PRO A 282 3.68 -16.09 -1.20
N GLU A 283 3.58 -17.40 -0.89
CA GLU A 283 2.87 -18.39 -1.70
C GLU A 283 1.37 -18.09 -1.75
N ALA A 284 0.77 -17.67 -0.63
CA ALA A 284 -0.66 -17.35 -0.58
C ALA A 284 -0.98 -16.11 -1.42
N VAL A 285 -0.10 -15.10 -1.40
CA VAL A 285 -0.24 -13.89 -2.23
C VAL A 285 -0.06 -14.24 -3.71
N ALA A 286 0.98 -15.00 -4.07
CA ALA A 286 1.22 -15.41 -5.45
C ALA A 286 0.09 -16.29 -6.00
N GLN A 287 -0.46 -17.19 -5.18
CA GLN A 287 -1.61 -18.02 -5.55
C GLN A 287 -2.84 -17.14 -5.85
N ALA A 288 -3.17 -16.19 -4.96
CA ALA A 288 -4.30 -15.28 -5.15
C ALA A 288 -4.17 -14.46 -6.45
N VAL A 289 -2.95 -13.98 -6.77
CA VAL A 289 -2.69 -13.28 -8.05
C VAL A 289 -2.90 -14.19 -9.25
N ASN A 290 -2.40 -15.44 -9.20
CA ASN A 290 -2.52 -16.38 -10.30
C ASN A 290 -3.98 -16.81 -10.57
N GLU A 291 -4.83 -16.87 -9.55
CA GLU A 291 -6.24 -17.22 -9.66
C GLU A 291 -7.09 -16.13 -10.37
N LEU A 292 -6.59 -14.88 -10.40
CA LEU A 292 -7.28 -13.75 -11.03
C LEU A 292 -6.92 -13.54 -12.51
N GLY A 293 -6.07 -14.38 -13.06
CA GLY A 293 -5.54 -14.14 -14.38
C GLY A 293 -5.51 -15.26 -15.38
#